data_5a74dee5829c3cd6638d91d38a673045
#
_entry.id   5a74dee5829c3cd6638d91d38a673045
#
_cell.length_a   1.000
_cell.length_b   1.000
_cell.length_c   1.000
_cell.angle_alpha   90.00
_cell.angle_beta   90.00
_cell.angle_gamma   90.00
#
_symmetry.space_group_name_H-M   'P 1'
#
loop_
_entity.id
_entity.type
_entity.pdbx_description
1 polymer ?
#
loop_
_entity_poly.entity_id
_entity_poly.type
_entity_poly.pdbx_seq_one_letter_code
_entity_poly.pdbx_strand_id
1 'polypeptide(L)'
;VLSITAAQGTETQLGALAIGLKWGDSTISMGALAALPTTWDGREITADNPLVAALDAPDKVVRFAAAIAALKIVPMAPCPGSEKVVPIAAQAADTGSARQVLLIEPNAEVRAQAMRDMDKIGLYSVAEGNAVDGFRRAKEAGAFDAILIRASLMDKLAMTIVRDLQSDFRTSALPILITGMGEALEAA
;
A
#
# COMPACT_ATOMS: atom_id res chain seq x y z
N VAL A 1 -17.43 -2.53 -13.67
CA VAL A 1 -17.26 -3.70 -12.77
C VAL A 1 -17.73 -3.35 -11.37
N LEU A 2 -17.32 -2.21 -10.77
CA LEU A 2 -17.69 -1.79 -9.41
C LEU A 2 -19.22 -1.61 -9.22
N SER A 3 -19.94 -1.13 -10.24
CA SER A 3 -21.39 -0.95 -10.15
C SER A 3 -22.20 -2.25 -10.17
N ILE A 4 -21.65 -3.33 -10.74
CA ILE A 4 -22.31 -4.64 -10.75
C ILE A 4 -22.16 -5.32 -9.39
N THR A 5 -21.01 -5.21 -8.75
CA THR A 5 -20.76 -5.80 -7.43
C THR A 5 -21.57 -5.10 -6.32
N ALA A 6 -21.78 -3.79 -6.40
CA ALA A 6 -22.59 -3.05 -5.42
C ALA A 6 -24.07 -3.49 -5.37
N ALA A 7 -24.58 -4.12 -6.44
CA ALA A 7 -25.95 -4.65 -6.49
C ALA A 7 -26.08 -6.05 -5.85
N GLN A 8 -24.96 -6.67 -5.45
CA GLN A 8 -24.94 -8.03 -4.89
C GLN A 8 -24.62 -7.97 -3.40
N GLY A 9 -25.31 -8.79 -2.59
CA GLY A 9 -25.28 -8.72 -1.13
C GLY A 9 -23.92 -8.97 -0.47
N THR A 10 -23.89 -8.89 0.86
CA THR A 10 -22.69 -9.02 1.73
C THR A 10 -21.78 -10.18 1.37
N GLU A 11 -22.33 -11.36 1.11
CA GLU A 11 -21.54 -12.57 0.82
C GLU A 11 -20.69 -12.44 -0.44
N THR A 12 -21.25 -11.84 -1.49
CA THR A 12 -20.51 -11.59 -2.73
C THR A 12 -19.36 -10.59 -2.51
N GLN A 13 -19.58 -9.56 -1.70
CA GLN A 13 -18.53 -8.59 -1.37
C GLN A 13 -17.42 -9.23 -0.52
N LEU A 14 -17.78 -10.03 0.47
CA LEU A 14 -16.79 -10.78 1.26
C LEU A 14 -16.02 -11.80 0.40
N GLY A 15 -16.70 -12.49 -0.52
CA GLY A 15 -16.03 -13.38 -1.48
C GLY A 15 -15.06 -12.64 -2.41
N ALA A 16 -15.46 -11.50 -2.95
CA ALA A 16 -14.60 -10.65 -3.77
C ALA A 16 -13.39 -10.14 -2.96
N LEU A 17 -13.61 -9.71 -1.72
CA LEU A 17 -12.54 -9.28 -0.82
C LEU A 17 -11.54 -10.42 -0.54
N ALA A 18 -12.03 -11.62 -0.24
CA ALA A 18 -11.17 -12.79 -0.02
C ALA A 18 -10.31 -13.11 -1.25
N ILE A 19 -10.88 -13.03 -2.45
CA ILE A 19 -10.16 -13.22 -3.71
C ILE A 19 -9.11 -12.12 -3.90
N GLY A 20 -9.48 -10.85 -3.72
CA GLY A 20 -8.56 -9.73 -3.83
C GLY A 20 -7.36 -9.84 -2.87
N LEU A 21 -7.61 -10.20 -1.61
CA LEU A 21 -6.56 -10.41 -0.61
C LEU A 21 -5.65 -11.59 -0.97
N LYS A 22 -6.23 -12.70 -1.43
CA LYS A 22 -5.48 -13.90 -1.83
C LYS A 22 -4.53 -13.64 -3.00
N TRP A 23 -4.97 -12.86 -3.98
CA TRP A 23 -4.18 -12.54 -5.19
C TRP A 23 -3.41 -11.22 -5.07
N GLY A 24 -3.58 -10.50 -3.96
CA GLY A 24 -2.96 -9.19 -3.75
C GLY A 24 -3.48 -8.12 -4.72
N ASP A 25 -4.71 -8.28 -5.20
CA ASP A 25 -5.35 -7.29 -6.09
C ASP A 25 -6.03 -6.21 -5.25
N SER A 26 -5.35 -5.08 -5.11
CA SER A 26 -5.86 -3.92 -4.36
C SER A 26 -7.13 -3.33 -5.01
N THR A 27 -7.29 -3.43 -6.33
CA THR A 27 -8.47 -2.89 -7.02
C THR A 27 -9.72 -3.66 -6.67
N ILE A 28 -9.64 -5.00 -6.68
CA ILE A 28 -10.75 -5.87 -6.26
C ILE A 28 -11.04 -5.66 -4.77
N SER A 29 -10.02 -5.65 -3.93
CA SER A 29 -10.15 -5.45 -2.48
C SER A 29 -10.81 -4.12 -2.14
N MET A 30 -10.36 -3.03 -2.76
CA MET A 30 -10.92 -1.69 -2.58
C MET A 30 -12.38 -1.59 -3.04
N GLY A 31 -12.70 -2.19 -4.19
CA GLY A 31 -14.06 -2.23 -4.70
C GLY A 31 -15.03 -2.94 -3.76
N ALA A 32 -14.62 -4.10 -3.23
CA ALA A 32 -15.39 -4.85 -2.26
C ALA A 32 -15.57 -4.08 -0.94
N LEU A 33 -14.49 -3.52 -0.39
CA LEU A 33 -14.51 -2.72 0.84
C LEU A 33 -15.36 -1.45 0.72
N ALA A 34 -15.38 -0.80 -0.43
CA ALA A 34 -16.22 0.37 -0.68
C ALA A 34 -17.71 0.02 -0.71
N ALA A 35 -18.07 -1.15 -1.25
CA ALA A 35 -19.46 -1.60 -1.35
C ALA A 35 -19.98 -2.25 -0.06
N LEU A 36 -19.10 -2.86 0.73
CA LEU A 36 -19.46 -3.67 1.90
C LEU A 36 -20.37 -2.94 2.92
N PRO A 37 -20.12 -1.67 3.31
CA PRO A 37 -20.97 -0.99 4.27
C PRO A 37 -22.44 -0.81 3.82
N THR A 38 -22.66 -0.67 2.52
CA THR A 38 -24.02 -0.49 1.97
C THR A 38 -24.76 -1.80 1.75
N THR A 39 -24.02 -2.91 1.70
CA THR A 39 -24.57 -4.25 1.45
C THR A 39 -24.58 -5.13 2.71
N TRP A 40 -24.08 -4.61 3.84
CA TRP A 40 -23.97 -5.37 5.08
C TRP A 40 -25.33 -5.81 5.60
N ASP A 41 -25.50 -7.11 5.82
CA ASP A 41 -26.75 -7.72 6.25
C ASP A 41 -26.88 -7.91 7.77
N GLY A 42 -25.94 -7.37 8.55
CA GLY A 42 -25.96 -7.45 10.00
C GLY A 42 -25.39 -8.75 10.58
N ARG A 43 -24.76 -9.59 9.74
CA ARG A 43 -24.12 -10.84 10.21
C ARG A 43 -23.00 -10.57 11.21
N GLU A 44 -22.73 -11.55 12.07
CA GLU A 44 -21.62 -11.52 12.99
C GLU A 44 -20.28 -11.54 12.25
N ILE A 45 -19.33 -10.72 12.74
CA ILE A 45 -17.96 -10.70 12.21
C ILE A 45 -17.14 -11.71 13.01
N THR A 46 -16.79 -12.81 12.38
CA THR A 46 -15.96 -13.89 12.94
C THR A 46 -14.47 -13.67 12.62
N ALA A 47 -13.58 -14.38 13.31
CA ALA A 47 -12.13 -14.21 13.13
C ALA A 47 -11.64 -14.58 11.72
N ASP A 48 -12.34 -15.43 11.01
CA ASP A 48 -12.07 -15.84 9.62
C ASP A 48 -12.72 -14.94 8.56
N ASN A 49 -13.42 -13.89 9.01
CA ASN A 49 -14.06 -12.95 8.10
C ASN A 49 -13.01 -12.19 7.26
N PRO A 50 -13.16 -12.12 5.93
CA PRO A 50 -12.23 -11.40 5.05
C PRO A 50 -12.00 -9.93 5.43
N LEU A 51 -12.99 -9.26 6.06
CA LEU A 51 -12.82 -7.90 6.58
C LEU A 51 -11.76 -7.84 7.69
N VAL A 52 -11.73 -8.84 8.57
CA VAL A 52 -10.70 -8.93 9.63
C VAL A 52 -9.32 -9.15 9.03
N ALA A 53 -9.21 -10.05 8.04
CA ALA A 53 -7.96 -10.29 7.32
C ALA A 53 -7.47 -9.04 6.57
N ALA A 54 -8.39 -8.21 6.05
CA ALA A 54 -8.05 -6.97 5.36
C ALA A 54 -7.43 -5.90 6.29
N LEU A 55 -7.70 -5.94 7.60
CA LEU A 55 -7.04 -5.06 8.59
C LEU A 55 -5.54 -5.38 8.74
N ASP A 56 -5.11 -6.58 8.37
CA ASP A 56 -3.70 -7.01 8.38
C ASP A 56 -3.08 -7.06 6.97
N ALA A 57 -3.78 -6.56 5.95
CA ALA A 57 -3.29 -6.57 4.58
C ALA A 57 -1.93 -5.86 4.46
N PRO A 58 -1.00 -6.36 3.64
CA PRO A 58 0.29 -5.71 3.42
C PRO A 58 0.15 -4.32 2.77
N ASP A 59 -0.86 -4.14 1.93
CA ASP A 59 -1.18 -2.86 1.30
C ASP A 59 -1.87 -1.93 2.32
N LYS A 60 -1.26 -0.76 2.58
CA LYS A 60 -1.82 0.24 3.51
C LYS A 60 -3.18 0.77 3.08
N VAL A 61 -3.40 0.92 1.75
CA VAL A 61 -4.65 1.46 1.22
C VAL A 61 -5.80 0.49 1.49
N VAL A 62 -5.55 -0.81 1.35
CA VAL A 62 -6.50 -1.86 1.70
C VAL A 62 -6.78 -1.86 3.21
N ARG A 63 -5.74 -1.76 4.05
CA ARG A 63 -5.92 -1.66 5.53
C ARG A 63 -6.77 -0.45 5.92
N PHE A 64 -6.49 0.72 5.33
CA PHE A 64 -7.24 1.94 5.62
C PHE A 64 -8.69 1.82 5.18
N ALA A 65 -8.92 1.28 3.98
CA ALA A 65 -10.27 1.04 3.48
C ALA A 65 -11.03 0.02 4.35
N ALA A 66 -10.35 -1.03 4.84
CA ALA A 66 -10.93 -2.01 5.75
C ALA A 66 -11.35 -1.37 7.09
N ALA A 67 -10.49 -0.53 7.68
CA ALA A 67 -10.83 0.19 8.90
C ALA A 67 -12.02 1.14 8.70
N ILE A 68 -12.06 1.88 7.58
CA ILE A 68 -13.19 2.75 7.23
C ILE A 68 -14.48 1.94 7.01
N ALA A 69 -14.39 0.80 6.34
CA ALA A 69 -15.54 -0.08 6.12
C ALA A 69 -16.06 -0.61 7.47
N ALA A 70 -15.18 -1.08 8.36
CA ALA A 70 -15.54 -1.55 9.70
C ALA A 70 -16.22 -0.45 10.53
N LEU A 71 -15.71 0.78 10.50
CA LEU A 71 -16.33 1.92 11.18
C LEU A 71 -17.73 2.25 10.64
N LYS A 72 -17.95 2.09 9.34
CA LYS A 72 -19.25 2.34 8.70
C LYS A 72 -20.26 1.23 8.97
N ILE A 73 -19.82 -0.01 9.09
CA ILE A 73 -20.68 -1.15 9.43
C ILE A 73 -21.18 -1.04 10.88
N VAL A 74 -20.39 -0.42 11.76
CA VAL A 74 -20.72 -0.22 13.19
C VAL A 74 -21.24 -1.50 13.82
N PRO A 75 -20.41 -2.54 14.01
CA PRO A 75 -20.86 -3.78 14.62
C PRO A 75 -21.43 -3.52 16.02
N MET A 76 -22.57 -4.13 16.35
CA MET A 76 -23.30 -3.93 17.60
C MET A 76 -22.56 -4.50 18.83
N ALA A 77 -21.52 -5.31 18.62
CA ALA A 77 -20.70 -5.89 19.65
C ALA A 77 -19.22 -5.87 19.25
N PRO A 78 -18.29 -5.89 20.21
CA PRO A 78 -16.87 -6.06 19.90
C PRO A 78 -16.65 -7.31 19.05
N CYS A 79 -15.97 -7.15 17.93
CA CYS A 79 -15.67 -8.24 17.00
C CYS A 79 -14.15 -8.45 16.89
N PRO A 80 -13.69 -9.62 16.44
CA PRO A 80 -12.27 -9.87 16.15
C PRO A 80 -11.68 -8.78 15.28
N GLY A 81 -10.50 -8.25 15.63
CA GLY A 81 -9.82 -7.18 14.91
C GLY A 81 -10.33 -5.77 15.21
N SER A 82 -11.40 -5.59 16.00
CA SER A 82 -11.93 -4.25 16.33
C SER A 82 -10.92 -3.36 17.06
N GLU A 83 -9.99 -3.95 17.80
CA GLU A 83 -8.89 -3.26 18.48
C GLU A 83 -7.92 -2.58 17.51
N LYS A 84 -7.86 -3.04 16.27
CA LYS A 84 -6.99 -2.50 15.20
C LYS A 84 -7.63 -1.34 14.45
N VAL A 85 -8.96 -1.24 14.44
CA VAL A 85 -9.71 -0.31 13.58
C VAL A 85 -9.36 1.14 13.89
N VAL A 86 -9.42 1.53 15.17
CA VAL A 86 -9.12 2.92 15.56
C VAL A 86 -7.66 3.30 15.32
N PRO A 87 -6.66 2.48 15.70
CA PRO A 87 -5.26 2.77 15.37
C PRO A 87 -4.99 2.92 13.87
N ILE A 88 -5.57 2.03 13.03
CA ILE A 88 -5.42 2.11 11.57
C ILE A 88 -6.11 3.36 11.02
N ALA A 89 -7.31 3.69 11.47
CA ALA A 89 -8.00 4.90 11.05
C ALA A 89 -7.27 6.18 11.48
N ALA A 90 -6.69 6.20 12.68
CA ALA A 90 -5.85 7.30 13.15
C ALA A 90 -4.59 7.44 12.28
N GLN A 91 -3.93 6.33 11.95
CA GLN A 91 -2.80 6.32 11.03
C GLN A 91 -3.21 6.84 9.64
N ALA A 92 -4.38 6.46 9.13
CA ALA A 92 -4.88 6.95 7.85
C ALA A 92 -5.12 8.48 7.87
N ALA A 93 -5.63 9.01 8.97
CA ALA A 93 -5.84 10.44 9.15
C ALA A 93 -4.51 11.20 9.24
N ASP A 94 -3.52 10.64 9.93
CA ASP A 94 -2.18 11.21 10.08
C ASP A 94 -1.38 11.14 8.77
N THR A 95 -1.43 10.02 8.04
CA THR A 95 -0.76 9.84 6.74
C THR A 95 -1.49 10.54 5.58
N GLY A 96 -2.72 10.97 5.76
CA GLY A 96 -3.48 11.74 4.76
C GLY A 96 -2.83 13.06 4.36
N SER A 97 -1.86 13.57 5.15
CA SER A 97 -1.11 14.79 4.89
C SER A 97 0.35 14.56 4.48
N ALA A 98 0.97 13.45 4.84
CA ALA A 98 2.38 13.17 4.55
C ALA A 98 2.52 12.03 3.55
N ARG A 99 2.87 12.38 2.30
CA ARG A 99 3.21 11.38 1.27
C ARG A 99 4.54 10.74 1.63
N GLN A 100 4.58 9.42 1.57
CA GLN A 100 5.77 8.64 1.91
C GLN A 100 6.48 8.14 0.65
N VAL A 101 7.77 8.46 0.55
CA VAL A 101 8.59 8.13 -0.61
C VAL A 101 9.73 7.21 -0.18
N LEU A 102 9.94 6.13 -0.94
CA LEU A 102 11.14 5.31 -0.81
C LEU A 102 12.22 5.83 -1.77
N LEU A 103 13.38 6.20 -1.24
CA LEU A 103 14.54 6.62 -2.02
C LEU A 103 15.59 5.50 -2.02
N ILE A 104 16.04 5.07 -3.20
CA ILE A 104 17.16 4.14 -3.38
C ILE A 104 18.32 4.90 -4.02
N GLU A 105 19.26 5.33 -3.18
CA GLU A 105 20.41 6.15 -3.57
C GLU A 105 21.68 5.65 -2.88
N PRO A 106 22.69 5.15 -3.62
CA PRO A 106 23.89 4.57 -3.03
C PRO A 106 24.79 5.61 -2.36
N ASN A 107 24.84 6.83 -2.86
CA ASN A 107 25.66 7.88 -2.27
C ASN A 107 25.00 8.41 -0.99
N ALA A 108 25.68 8.23 0.16
CA ALA A 108 25.15 8.62 1.47
C ALA A 108 24.91 10.13 1.61
N GLU A 109 25.76 10.99 1.01
CA GLU A 109 25.62 12.44 1.08
C GLU A 109 24.43 12.91 0.25
N VAL A 110 24.32 12.40 -1.01
CA VAL A 110 23.20 12.70 -1.90
C VAL A 110 21.90 12.20 -1.28
N ARG A 111 21.88 11.00 -0.71
CA ARG A 111 20.75 10.43 -0.01
C ARG A 111 20.30 11.32 1.16
N ALA A 112 21.23 11.73 2.02
CA ALA A 112 20.91 12.61 3.15
C ALA A 112 20.40 13.98 2.70
N GLN A 113 20.96 14.53 1.62
CA GLN A 113 20.49 15.80 1.06
C GLN A 113 19.09 15.68 0.48
N ALA A 114 18.84 14.63 -0.32
CA ALA A 114 17.53 14.40 -0.90
C ALA A 114 16.43 14.21 0.17
N MET A 115 16.73 13.50 1.26
CA MET A 115 15.80 13.36 2.39
C MET A 115 15.46 14.72 3.01
N ARG A 116 16.46 15.59 3.24
CA ARG A 116 16.21 16.94 3.77
C ARG A 116 15.37 17.80 2.80
N ASP A 117 15.59 17.67 1.51
CA ASP A 117 14.86 18.45 0.52
C ASP A 117 13.41 17.94 0.35
N MET A 118 13.19 16.64 0.47
CA MET A 118 11.84 16.06 0.53
C MET A 118 11.08 16.52 1.78
N ASP A 119 11.71 16.53 2.94
CA ASP A 119 11.12 17.00 4.19
C ASP A 119 10.66 18.47 4.10
N LYS A 120 11.45 19.34 3.48
CA LYS A 120 11.09 20.76 3.25
C LYS A 120 9.80 20.96 2.45
N ILE A 121 9.46 20.00 1.57
CA ILE A 121 8.25 20.05 0.74
C ILE A 121 7.14 19.17 1.30
N GLY A 122 7.27 18.68 2.55
CA GLY A 122 6.24 17.88 3.22
C GLY A 122 6.17 16.43 2.77
N LEU A 123 7.22 15.88 2.15
CA LEU A 123 7.34 14.47 1.82
C LEU A 123 8.11 13.74 2.92
N TYR A 124 7.51 12.73 3.51
CA TYR A 124 8.23 11.83 4.41
C TYR A 124 9.01 10.80 3.59
N SER A 125 10.32 10.72 3.78
CA SER A 125 11.17 9.81 3.01
C SER A 125 11.84 8.75 3.88
N VAL A 126 11.87 7.53 3.35
CA VAL A 126 12.70 6.43 3.85
C VAL A 126 13.74 6.13 2.78
N ALA A 127 14.99 5.92 3.16
CA ALA A 127 16.05 5.78 2.18
C ALA A 127 16.92 4.54 2.43
N GLU A 128 17.25 3.86 1.33
CA GLU A 128 18.13 2.68 1.31
C GLU A 128 19.32 2.93 0.36
N GLY A 129 20.46 2.31 0.70
CA GLY A 129 21.71 2.53 -0.04
C GLY A 129 21.92 1.59 -1.22
N ASN A 130 21.10 0.57 -1.40
CA ASN A 130 21.23 -0.43 -2.45
C ASN A 130 19.88 -0.99 -2.89
N ALA A 131 19.89 -1.68 -4.05
CA ALA A 131 18.68 -2.22 -4.66
C ALA A 131 18.03 -3.33 -3.84
N VAL A 132 18.82 -4.19 -3.22
CA VAL A 132 18.34 -5.36 -2.45
C VAL A 132 17.56 -4.91 -1.23
N ASP A 133 18.13 -4.00 -0.44
CA ASP A 133 17.46 -3.45 0.74
C ASP A 133 16.27 -2.59 0.36
N GLY A 134 16.38 -1.80 -0.70
CA GLY A 134 15.28 -1.01 -1.24
C GLY A 134 14.09 -1.88 -1.66
N PHE A 135 14.32 -2.97 -2.37
CA PHE A 135 13.27 -3.91 -2.76
C PHE A 135 12.62 -4.58 -1.54
N ARG A 136 13.43 -5.03 -0.58
CA ARG A 136 12.93 -5.59 0.68
C ARG A 136 12.07 -4.57 1.42
N ARG A 137 12.57 -3.34 1.55
CA ARG A 137 11.86 -2.25 2.24
C ARG A 137 10.54 -1.89 1.59
N ALA A 138 10.50 -1.82 0.26
CA ALA A 138 9.27 -1.55 -0.49
C ALA A 138 8.18 -2.58 -0.18
N LYS A 139 8.56 -3.84 -0.01
CA LYS A 139 7.63 -4.95 0.27
C LYS A 139 7.18 -5.02 1.71
N GLU A 140 8.06 -4.73 2.66
CA GLU A 140 7.78 -4.83 4.10
C GLU A 140 6.90 -3.68 4.59
N ALA A 141 7.19 -2.48 4.15
CA ALA A 141 6.52 -1.29 4.68
C ALA A 141 5.10 -1.09 4.13
N GLY A 142 4.80 -1.53 2.89
CA GLY A 142 3.47 -1.41 2.26
C GLY A 142 2.85 -0.01 2.29
N ALA A 143 3.67 1.04 2.49
CA ALA A 143 3.22 2.35 2.92
C ALA A 143 3.76 3.49 2.03
N PHE A 144 4.36 3.17 0.89
CA PHE A 144 4.93 4.20 0.02
C PHE A 144 3.92 4.67 -1.02
N ASP A 145 3.99 5.96 -1.34
CA ASP A 145 3.22 6.60 -2.41
C ASP A 145 4.03 6.67 -3.72
N ALA A 146 5.36 6.61 -3.62
CA ALA A 146 6.27 6.56 -4.77
C ALA A 146 7.62 5.93 -4.40
N ILE A 147 8.33 5.46 -5.41
CA ILE A 147 9.70 4.96 -5.28
C ILE A 147 10.60 5.76 -6.21
N LEU A 148 11.68 6.32 -5.68
CA LEU A 148 12.74 7.00 -6.43
C LEU A 148 13.97 6.10 -6.47
N ILE A 149 14.47 5.81 -7.66
CA ILE A 149 15.61 4.91 -7.87
C ILE A 149 16.72 5.64 -8.61
N ARG A 150 17.93 5.60 -8.10
CA ARG A 150 19.11 6.09 -8.82
C ARG A 150 19.43 5.15 -9.99
N ALA A 151 19.63 5.70 -11.20
CA ALA A 151 19.97 4.92 -12.39
C ALA A 151 21.27 4.12 -12.20
N SER A 152 22.27 4.72 -11.55
CA SER A 152 23.59 4.12 -11.30
C SER A 152 23.65 3.40 -9.95
N LEU A 153 22.87 2.33 -9.78
CA LEU A 153 23.02 1.43 -8.64
C LEU A 153 24.20 0.49 -8.87
N MET A 154 24.91 0.14 -7.78
CA MET A 154 26.12 -0.68 -7.87
C MET A 154 25.84 -2.18 -7.80
N ASP A 155 24.74 -2.57 -7.18
CA ASP A 155 24.38 -3.96 -6.90
C ASP A 155 23.40 -4.57 -7.91
N LYS A 156 22.66 -3.73 -8.63
CA LYS A 156 21.67 -4.18 -9.62
C LYS A 156 21.34 -3.07 -10.62
N LEU A 157 21.09 -3.44 -11.88
CA LEU A 157 20.61 -2.47 -12.87
C LEU A 157 19.24 -1.89 -12.44
N ALA A 158 19.07 -0.58 -12.59
CA ALA A 158 17.84 0.11 -12.21
C ALA A 158 16.59 -0.50 -12.88
N MET A 159 16.66 -0.84 -14.18
CA MET A 159 15.56 -1.49 -14.89
C MET A 159 15.23 -2.89 -14.38
N THR A 160 16.20 -3.59 -13.81
CA THR A 160 15.94 -4.91 -13.21
C THR A 160 15.12 -4.76 -11.93
N ILE A 161 15.48 -3.80 -11.08
CA ILE A 161 14.70 -3.56 -9.86
C ILE A 161 13.30 -2.99 -10.18
N VAL A 162 13.16 -2.16 -11.20
CA VAL A 162 11.85 -1.69 -11.67
C VAL A 162 10.97 -2.87 -12.06
N ARG A 163 11.51 -3.81 -12.85
CA ARG A 163 10.78 -5.02 -13.25
C ARG A 163 10.39 -5.89 -12.05
N ASP A 164 11.29 -6.07 -11.10
CA ASP A 164 11.02 -6.84 -9.90
C ASP A 164 9.92 -6.19 -9.05
N LEU A 165 9.95 -4.87 -8.90
CA LEU A 165 8.91 -4.10 -8.19
C LEU A 165 7.56 -4.17 -8.90
N GLN A 166 7.54 -4.07 -10.23
CA GLN A 166 6.32 -4.17 -11.03
C GLN A 166 5.74 -5.60 -11.04
N SER A 167 6.56 -6.61 -10.80
CA SER A 167 6.13 -8.02 -10.73
C SER A 167 5.56 -8.39 -9.37
N ASP A 168 5.82 -7.62 -8.31
CA ASP A 168 5.30 -7.88 -6.97
C ASP A 168 3.98 -7.10 -6.79
N PHE A 169 2.90 -7.82 -6.44
CA PHE A 169 1.57 -7.22 -6.31
C PHE A 169 1.48 -6.07 -5.30
N ARG A 170 2.40 -6.01 -4.32
CA ARG A 170 2.43 -4.95 -3.29
C ARG A 170 3.00 -3.63 -3.80
N THR A 171 3.80 -3.69 -4.85
CA THR A 171 4.53 -2.54 -5.40
C THR A 171 4.20 -2.24 -6.85
N SER A 172 3.48 -3.14 -7.54
CA SER A 172 3.17 -3.03 -8.98
C SER A 172 2.40 -1.76 -9.37
N ALA A 173 1.58 -1.23 -8.46
CA ALA A 173 0.80 -0.02 -8.69
C ALA A 173 1.51 1.27 -8.25
N LEU A 174 2.69 1.17 -7.62
CA LEU A 174 3.43 2.35 -7.16
C LEU A 174 4.11 3.06 -8.34
N PRO A 175 4.02 4.38 -8.43
CA PRO A 175 4.83 5.15 -9.38
C PRO A 175 6.30 5.02 -9.04
N ILE A 176 7.09 4.63 -10.04
CA ILE A 176 8.54 4.47 -9.93
C ILE A 176 9.20 5.54 -10.81
N LEU A 177 10.07 6.34 -10.23
CA LEU A 177 10.85 7.35 -10.93
C LEU A 177 12.33 6.98 -10.87
N ILE A 178 12.98 6.99 -12.05
CA ILE A 178 14.42 6.81 -12.16
C ILE A 178 15.08 8.19 -12.19
N THR A 179 16.08 8.38 -11.34
CA THR A 179 16.85 9.62 -11.26
C THR A 179 18.29 9.38 -11.70
N GLY A 180 18.84 10.30 -12.48
CA GLY A 180 20.20 10.19 -12.99
C GLY A 180 20.62 11.44 -13.75
N MET A 181 21.84 11.43 -14.29
CA MET A 181 22.32 12.47 -15.17
C MET A 181 22.76 11.83 -16.50
N GLY A 182 22.31 12.40 -17.64
CA GLY A 182 22.78 12.08 -18.97
C GLY A 182 22.81 10.58 -19.28
N GLU A 183 23.98 10.07 -19.66
CA GLU A 183 24.20 8.68 -20.09
C GLU A 183 23.70 7.61 -19.12
N ALA A 184 23.67 7.89 -17.82
CA ALA A 184 23.17 6.94 -16.82
C ALA A 184 21.65 6.71 -16.91
N LEU A 185 20.89 7.66 -17.44
CA LEU A 185 19.45 7.49 -17.68
C LEU A 185 19.15 6.75 -18.97
N GLU A 186 20.03 6.87 -19.97
CA GLU A 186 19.88 6.16 -21.26
C GLU A 186 20.21 4.66 -21.11
N ALA A 187 21.06 4.30 -20.14
CA ALA A 187 21.49 2.93 -19.88
C ALA A 187 20.57 2.20 -18.86
N ALA A 188 19.63 2.89 -18.20
CA ALA A 188 18.75 2.33 -17.16
C ALA A 188 17.51 1.68 -17.75
#